data_01a28b4fc6c3d022de232ee566942367
#
_entry.id   01a28b4fc6c3d022de232ee566942367
#
_cell.length_a   1.000
_cell.length_b   1.000
_cell.length_c   1.000
_cell.angle_alpha   90.00
_cell.angle_beta   90.00
_cell.angle_gamma   90.00
#
_symmetry.space_group_name_H-M   'P 1'
#
loop_
_entity.id
_entity.type
_entity.pdbx_description
1 polymer ?
#
loop_
_entity_poly.entity_id
_entity_poly.type
_entity_poly.pdbx_seq_one_letter_code
_entity_poly.pdbx_strand_id
1 'polypeptide(L)'
;MPPKGLAILIGAGPTSGVGIARILAHPSHGNFAVALLARNPENLNSLAQSLRSSTPNAIEAFPSDTSPERLSKAFADICSHNSFKDLKLKVAIYHLKHSSKKPFLEETHEQFTTALNEYVGGAMIFSQEVIKRLIADHGDKPLADGGTKKGTLIITGTLGAMRTNATFGSYGASRSGARSLAQALAKEYSQLGIHVVHTIINGGVRDEDGEAQKTGKVISAEVLGKEYLHLTEQEPCLWTHELDMRPAQEKF
;
A
#
# COMPACT_ATOMS: atom_id res chain seq x y z
N MET A 1 16.08 -11.94 15.38
CA MET A 1 16.66 -12.05 14.02
C MET A 1 16.66 -10.68 13.39
N PRO A 2 17.65 -10.29 12.60
CA PRO A 2 17.63 -9.02 11.89
C PRO A 2 16.42 -8.96 10.93
N PRO A 3 15.95 -7.77 10.55
CA PRO A 3 14.84 -7.63 9.61
C PRO A 3 15.18 -8.20 8.23
N LYS A 4 14.20 -8.82 7.58
CA LYS A 4 14.33 -9.43 6.23
C LYS A 4 14.56 -8.39 5.12
N GLY A 5 14.31 -7.12 5.40
CA GLY A 5 14.43 -6.00 4.47
C GLY A 5 13.55 -4.83 4.89
N LEU A 6 13.33 -3.91 3.96
CA LEU A 6 12.52 -2.71 4.13
C LEU A 6 11.11 -2.89 3.56
N ALA A 7 10.11 -2.44 4.30
CA ALA A 7 8.75 -2.22 3.85
C ALA A 7 8.42 -0.72 3.84
N ILE A 8 7.74 -0.22 2.81
CA ILE A 8 7.28 1.17 2.72
C ILE A 8 5.76 1.18 2.62
N LEU A 9 5.08 1.89 3.53
CA LEU A 9 3.63 2.03 3.54
C LEU A 9 3.24 3.50 3.51
N ILE A 10 2.65 3.96 2.41
CA ILE A 10 1.99 5.27 2.35
C ILE A 10 0.49 5.13 2.64
N GLY A 11 -0.06 6.10 3.39
CA GLY A 11 -1.42 6.05 3.89
C GLY A 11 -1.54 5.31 5.22
N ALA A 12 -0.46 5.31 6.00
CA ALA A 12 -0.44 4.75 7.34
C ALA A 12 -1.43 5.48 8.26
N GLY A 13 -2.57 4.86 8.49
CA GLY A 13 -3.66 5.38 9.32
C GLY A 13 -4.01 4.44 10.47
N PRO A 14 -4.85 4.90 11.43
CA PRO A 14 -5.12 4.20 12.69
C PRO A 14 -6.03 2.98 12.56
N THR A 15 -6.47 2.63 11.38
CA THR A 15 -7.31 1.44 11.13
C THR A 15 -6.55 0.41 10.29
N SER A 16 -6.79 0.35 8.99
CA SER A 16 -6.15 -0.63 8.10
C SER A 16 -4.62 -0.48 8.04
N GLY A 17 -4.11 0.76 7.97
CA GLY A 17 -2.67 1.02 7.90
C GLY A 17 -1.90 0.51 9.12
N VAL A 18 -2.43 0.67 10.32
CA VAL A 18 -1.80 0.17 11.55
C VAL A 18 -1.72 -1.36 11.58
N GLY A 19 -2.78 -2.06 11.16
CA GLY A 19 -2.78 -3.53 11.10
C GLY A 19 -1.78 -4.06 10.09
N ILE A 20 -1.72 -3.45 8.91
CA ILE A 20 -0.72 -3.79 7.88
C ILE A 20 0.71 -3.58 8.42
N ALA A 21 0.99 -2.41 8.98
CA ALA A 21 2.32 -2.09 9.50
C ALA A 21 2.74 -3.02 10.65
N ARG A 22 1.80 -3.35 11.55
CA ARG A 22 2.04 -4.28 12.68
C ARG A 22 2.46 -5.65 12.18
N ILE A 23 1.73 -6.22 11.24
CA ILE A 23 2.05 -7.56 10.69
C ILE A 23 3.36 -7.54 9.91
N LEU A 24 3.61 -6.53 9.10
CA LEU A 24 4.88 -6.41 8.38
C LEU A 24 6.09 -6.29 9.32
N ALA A 25 5.95 -5.54 10.42
CA ALA A 25 7.05 -5.33 11.36
C ALA A 25 7.25 -6.49 12.35
N HIS A 26 6.22 -7.30 12.62
CA HIS A 26 6.30 -8.32 13.68
C HIS A 26 7.30 -9.43 13.35
N PRO A 27 8.24 -9.78 14.27
CA PRO A 27 9.29 -10.77 14.01
C PRO A 27 8.79 -12.17 13.63
N SER A 28 7.63 -12.58 14.17
CA SER A 28 7.01 -13.88 13.85
C SER A 28 6.17 -13.87 12.58
N HIS A 29 6.05 -12.72 11.90
CA HIS A 29 5.30 -12.56 10.66
C HIS A 29 6.22 -12.02 9.57
N GLY A 30 6.05 -10.75 9.17
CA GLY A 30 6.83 -10.14 8.10
C GLY A 30 8.31 -9.98 8.44
N ASN A 31 8.62 -9.59 9.65
CA ASN A 31 9.97 -9.28 10.12
C ASN A 31 10.68 -8.23 9.23
N PHE A 32 9.97 -7.17 8.84
CA PHE A 32 10.52 -6.04 8.08
C PHE A 32 10.82 -4.84 9.00
N ALA A 33 11.79 -4.04 8.64
CA ALA A 33 11.85 -2.65 9.05
C ALA A 33 10.82 -1.85 8.23
N VAL A 34 10.09 -0.89 8.83
CA VAL A 34 8.93 -0.26 8.18
C VAL A 34 9.07 1.24 8.14
N ALA A 35 9.02 1.83 6.94
CA ALA A 35 8.87 3.25 6.72
C ALA A 35 7.39 3.60 6.53
N LEU A 36 6.86 4.46 7.38
CA LEU A 36 5.47 4.90 7.36
C LEU A 36 5.37 6.30 6.75
N LEU A 37 4.46 6.49 5.78
CA LEU A 37 4.20 7.78 5.16
C LEU A 37 2.73 8.16 5.33
N ALA A 38 2.47 9.40 5.75
CA ALA A 38 1.16 10.03 5.80
C ALA A 38 1.31 11.56 5.89
N ARG A 39 0.22 12.28 5.63
CA ARG A 39 0.23 13.76 5.55
C ARG A 39 0.40 14.46 6.90
N ASN A 40 -0.24 13.94 7.94
CA ASN A 40 -0.20 14.55 9.27
C ASN A 40 0.98 14.02 10.08
N PRO A 41 2.01 14.84 10.39
CA PRO A 41 3.21 14.39 11.09
C PRO A 41 2.95 13.96 12.53
N GLU A 42 2.04 14.61 13.26
CA GLU A 42 1.75 14.30 14.66
C GLU A 42 1.11 12.92 14.79
N ASN A 43 0.05 12.67 13.99
CA ASN A 43 -0.62 11.38 13.97
C ASN A 43 0.31 10.25 13.49
N LEU A 44 1.15 10.53 12.50
CA LEU A 44 2.09 9.55 11.97
C LEU A 44 3.17 9.18 12.99
N ASN A 45 3.73 10.18 13.70
CA ASN A 45 4.71 9.95 14.76
C ASN A 45 4.11 9.17 15.93
N SER A 46 2.88 9.51 16.35
CA SER A 46 2.16 8.79 17.41
C SER A 46 1.92 7.33 17.02
N LEU A 47 1.52 7.09 15.77
CA LEU A 47 1.33 5.74 15.23
C LEU A 47 2.65 4.94 15.22
N ALA A 48 3.73 5.54 14.72
CA ALA A 48 5.05 4.90 14.70
C ALA A 48 5.51 4.55 16.12
N GLN A 49 5.35 5.46 17.08
CA GLN A 49 5.69 5.23 18.47
C GLN A 49 4.89 4.08 19.10
N SER A 50 3.58 4.04 18.86
CA SER A 50 2.72 2.95 19.33
C SER A 50 3.17 1.59 18.76
N LEU A 51 3.51 1.53 17.48
CA LEU A 51 3.96 0.30 16.85
C LEU A 51 5.33 -0.17 17.34
N ARG A 52 6.27 0.75 17.60
CA ARG A 52 7.61 0.44 18.15
C ARG A 52 7.54 -0.27 19.50
N SER A 53 6.51 -0.03 20.31
CA SER A 53 6.34 -0.71 21.60
C SER A 53 6.07 -2.21 21.46
N SER A 54 5.64 -2.67 20.30
CA SER A 54 5.24 -4.07 20.03
C SER A 54 6.23 -4.87 19.17
N THR A 55 7.33 -4.24 18.70
CA THR A 55 8.33 -4.91 17.84
C THR A 55 9.74 -4.34 18.06
N PRO A 56 10.79 -5.19 18.00
CA PRO A 56 12.17 -4.71 18.00
C PRO A 56 12.60 -4.12 16.65
N ASN A 57 11.84 -4.32 15.58
CA ASN A 57 12.19 -3.80 14.26
C ASN A 57 11.99 -2.29 14.17
N ALA A 58 12.82 -1.63 13.39
CA ALA A 58 12.72 -0.19 13.17
C ALA A 58 11.41 0.17 12.47
N ILE A 59 10.69 1.13 13.02
CA ILE A 59 9.51 1.73 12.41
C ILE A 59 9.69 3.25 12.46
N GLU A 60 9.80 3.89 11.30
CA GLU A 60 10.08 5.31 11.21
C GLU A 60 9.02 6.07 10.41
N ALA A 61 8.75 7.30 10.81
CA ALA A 61 7.74 8.17 10.22
C ALA A 61 8.37 9.18 9.25
N PHE A 62 7.83 9.24 8.03
CA PHE A 62 8.24 10.19 6.98
C PHE A 62 7.01 10.96 6.52
N PRO A 63 6.73 12.15 7.09
CA PRO A 63 5.57 12.94 6.69
C PRO A 63 5.63 13.33 5.21
N SER A 64 4.62 12.88 4.44
CA SER A 64 4.52 13.13 3.00
C SER A 64 3.07 13.12 2.53
N ASP A 65 2.77 13.92 1.54
CA ASP A 65 1.60 13.76 0.68
C ASP A 65 1.99 13.01 -0.61
N THR A 66 1.12 13.02 -1.62
CA THR A 66 1.32 12.30 -2.87
C THR A 66 1.87 13.16 -4.01
N SER A 67 2.30 14.39 -3.72
CA SER A 67 2.94 15.25 -4.73
C SER A 67 4.32 14.68 -5.14
N PRO A 68 4.73 14.90 -6.38
CA PRO A 68 6.02 14.40 -6.89
C PRO A 68 7.20 14.80 -6.01
N GLU A 69 7.27 16.07 -5.60
CA GLU A 69 8.37 16.63 -4.82
C GLU A 69 8.44 16.00 -3.41
N ARG A 70 7.27 15.85 -2.77
CA ARG A 70 7.19 15.26 -1.42
C ARG A 70 7.51 13.78 -1.42
N LEU A 71 7.01 13.03 -2.41
CA LEU A 71 7.32 11.61 -2.53
C LEU A 71 8.80 11.39 -2.83
N SER A 72 9.38 12.08 -3.81
CA SER A 72 10.81 11.94 -4.12
C SER A 72 11.69 12.30 -2.92
N LYS A 73 11.34 13.38 -2.18
CA LYS A 73 12.05 13.71 -0.95
C LYS A 73 11.92 12.61 0.10
N ALA A 74 10.72 12.08 0.35
CA ALA A 74 10.50 11.03 1.33
C ALA A 74 11.31 9.77 0.99
N PHE A 75 11.37 9.36 -0.28
CA PHE A 75 12.21 8.24 -0.71
C PHE A 75 13.70 8.51 -0.51
N ALA A 76 14.19 9.71 -0.79
CA ALA A 76 15.58 10.10 -0.52
C ALA A 76 15.89 10.04 0.98
N ASP A 77 15.00 10.58 1.83
CA ASP A 77 15.13 10.55 3.29
C ASP A 77 15.13 9.10 3.82
N ILE A 78 14.26 8.22 3.30
CA ILE A 78 14.22 6.79 3.65
C ILE A 78 15.54 6.10 3.25
N CYS A 79 16.04 6.36 2.04
CA CYS A 79 17.27 5.76 1.55
C CYS A 79 18.50 6.12 2.40
N SER A 80 18.54 7.34 2.93
CA SER A 80 19.66 7.84 3.75
C SER A 80 19.50 7.58 5.25
N HIS A 81 18.30 7.12 5.69
CA HIS A 81 18.00 6.94 7.11
C HIS A 81 18.84 5.81 7.73
N ASN A 82 19.43 6.07 8.89
CA ASN A 82 20.33 5.10 9.55
C ASN A 82 19.71 3.73 9.80
N SER A 83 18.40 3.67 10.09
CA SER A 83 17.68 2.41 10.30
C SER A 83 17.43 1.63 9.01
N PHE A 84 17.61 2.22 7.82
CA PHE A 84 17.17 1.63 6.54
C PHE A 84 18.24 1.60 5.45
N LYS A 85 19.31 2.38 5.56
CA LYS A 85 20.34 2.56 4.51
C LYS A 85 20.97 1.25 4.01
N ASP A 86 21.06 0.26 4.90
CA ASP A 86 21.66 -1.05 4.58
C ASP A 86 20.61 -2.13 4.26
N LEU A 87 19.33 -1.76 4.20
CA LEU A 87 18.22 -2.68 3.93
C LEU A 87 17.74 -2.55 2.48
N LYS A 88 17.53 -3.71 1.85
CA LYS A 88 16.90 -3.79 0.53
C LYS A 88 15.39 -3.68 0.65
N LEU A 89 14.77 -2.91 -0.24
CA LEU A 89 13.32 -2.84 -0.37
C LEU A 89 12.75 -4.21 -0.77
N LYS A 90 11.71 -4.66 -0.10
CA LYS A 90 11.01 -5.93 -0.36
C LYS A 90 9.52 -5.74 -0.64
N VAL A 91 8.89 -4.77 0.00
CA VAL A 91 7.47 -4.49 -0.19
C VAL A 91 7.20 -2.99 -0.10
N ALA A 92 6.35 -2.51 -0.99
CA ALA A 92 5.84 -1.15 -0.94
C ALA A 92 4.33 -1.15 -1.17
N ILE A 93 3.60 -0.37 -0.38
CA ILE A 93 2.15 -0.39 -0.36
C ILE A 93 1.63 1.04 -0.49
N TYR A 94 0.88 1.30 -1.57
CA TYR A 94 0.11 2.51 -1.77
C TYR A 94 -1.31 2.30 -1.24
N HIS A 95 -1.60 2.87 -0.06
CA HIS A 95 -2.79 2.57 0.74
C HIS A 95 -3.52 3.84 1.16
N LEU A 96 -4.07 4.58 0.20
CA LEU A 96 -4.75 5.84 0.49
C LEU A 96 -6.24 5.64 0.74
N LYS A 97 -6.75 6.38 1.73
CA LYS A 97 -8.18 6.55 1.96
C LYS A 97 -8.58 7.96 1.57
N HIS A 98 -9.36 8.08 0.52
CA HIS A 98 -10.10 9.28 0.17
C HIS A 98 -11.51 8.88 -0.24
N SER A 99 -12.51 9.58 0.21
CA SER A 99 -13.89 9.37 -0.19
C SER A 99 -14.50 10.70 -0.56
N SER A 100 -14.90 10.82 -1.81
CA SER A 100 -15.74 11.92 -2.28
C SER A 100 -17.09 11.35 -2.67
N LYS A 101 -18.16 11.91 -2.13
CA LYS A 101 -19.54 11.58 -2.47
C LYS A 101 -20.29 12.88 -2.65
N LYS A 102 -20.63 13.21 -3.89
CA LYS A 102 -21.23 14.49 -4.23
C LYS A 102 -22.14 14.36 -5.46
N PRO A 103 -23.31 15.03 -5.50
CA PRO A 103 -24.08 15.15 -6.73
C PRO A 103 -23.20 15.70 -7.87
N PHE A 104 -23.33 15.15 -9.07
CA PHE A 104 -22.42 15.46 -10.17
C PHE A 104 -22.37 16.97 -10.51
N LEU A 105 -23.51 17.66 -10.48
CA LEU A 105 -23.57 19.11 -10.77
C LEU A 105 -22.96 19.99 -9.67
N GLU A 106 -22.68 19.43 -8.49
CA GLU A 106 -22.02 20.12 -7.38
C GLU A 106 -20.51 19.81 -7.31
N GLU A 107 -20.03 18.81 -8.05
CA GLU A 107 -18.62 18.46 -8.12
C GLU A 107 -17.87 19.44 -9.03
N THR A 108 -16.84 20.10 -8.49
CA THR A 108 -16.03 21.02 -9.28
C THR A 108 -14.92 20.30 -10.04
N HIS A 109 -14.45 20.90 -11.14
CA HIS A 109 -13.30 20.38 -11.87
C HIS A 109 -12.06 20.23 -10.99
N GLU A 110 -11.83 21.16 -10.06
CA GLU A 110 -10.73 21.12 -9.10
C GLU A 110 -10.82 19.90 -8.17
N GLN A 111 -12.01 19.61 -7.62
CA GLN A 111 -12.23 18.43 -6.76
C GLN A 111 -11.99 17.13 -7.54
N PHE A 112 -12.47 17.07 -8.78
CA PHE A 112 -12.29 15.93 -9.66
C PHE A 112 -10.81 15.68 -9.97
N THR A 113 -10.10 16.73 -10.40
CA THR A 113 -8.67 16.65 -10.73
C THR A 113 -7.81 16.36 -9.50
N THR A 114 -8.14 16.91 -8.33
CA THR A 114 -7.48 16.58 -7.07
C THR A 114 -7.61 15.10 -6.75
N ALA A 115 -8.79 14.52 -6.89
CA ALA A 115 -8.98 13.08 -6.67
C ALA A 115 -8.14 12.21 -7.64
N LEU A 116 -8.06 12.61 -8.91
CA LEU A 116 -7.20 11.93 -9.90
C LEU A 116 -5.72 12.09 -9.56
N ASN A 117 -5.28 13.29 -9.20
CA ASN A 117 -3.89 13.57 -8.87
C ASN A 117 -3.44 12.81 -7.62
N GLU A 118 -4.25 12.77 -6.57
CA GLU A 118 -3.92 12.03 -5.35
C GLU A 118 -3.88 10.51 -5.58
N TYR A 119 -4.86 9.96 -6.32
CA TYR A 119 -5.02 8.51 -6.45
C TYR A 119 -4.24 7.91 -7.60
N VAL A 120 -4.28 8.52 -8.78
CA VAL A 120 -3.62 7.99 -9.97
C VAL A 120 -2.24 8.61 -10.13
N GLY A 121 -2.15 9.93 -10.08
CA GLY A 121 -0.88 10.64 -10.18
C GLY A 121 0.08 10.25 -9.06
N GLY A 122 -0.38 10.28 -7.81
CA GLY A 122 0.43 9.87 -6.66
C GLY A 122 0.84 8.39 -6.71
N ALA A 123 -0.07 7.49 -7.14
CA ALA A 123 0.27 6.08 -7.33
C ALA A 123 1.34 5.89 -8.42
N MET A 124 1.27 6.67 -9.50
CA MET A 124 2.28 6.65 -10.58
C MET A 124 3.66 7.04 -10.02
N ILE A 125 3.77 8.18 -9.35
CA ILE A 125 5.05 8.66 -8.79
C ILE A 125 5.59 7.68 -7.74
N PHE A 126 4.73 7.23 -6.80
CA PHE A 126 5.13 6.24 -5.79
C PHE A 126 5.65 4.96 -6.44
N SER A 127 4.98 4.45 -7.48
CA SER A 127 5.39 3.25 -8.20
C SER A 127 6.73 3.44 -8.91
N GLN A 128 6.98 4.61 -9.50
CA GLN A 128 8.26 4.94 -10.12
C GLN A 128 9.41 4.92 -9.11
N GLU A 129 9.25 5.54 -7.96
CA GLU A 129 10.26 5.54 -6.91
C GLU A 129 10.51 4.12 -6.36
N VAL A 130 9.44 3.33 -6.16
CA VAL A 130 9.53 1.93 -5.73
C VAL A 130 10.28 1.07 -6.75
N ILE A 131 9.92 1.16 -8.03
CA ILE A 131 10.54 0.35 -9.09
C ILE A 131 12.02 0.71 -9.25
N LYS A 132 12.35 1.99 -9.27
CA LYS A 132 13.75 2.46 -9.29
C LYS A 132 14.54 1.88 -8.12
N ARG A 133 13.97 1.93 -6.90
CA ARG A 133 14.62 1.42 -5.70
C ARG A 133 14.76 -0.11 -5.75
N LEU A 134 13.76 -0.85 -6.19
CA LEU A 134 13.86 -2.30 -6.34
C LEU A 134 14.95 -2.71 -7.35
N ILE A 135 15.06 -1.99 -8.47
CA ILE A 135 16.11 -2.22 -9.45
C ILE A 135 17.49 -1.88 -8.88
N ALA A 136 17.63 -0.75 -8.17
CA ALA A 136 18.88 -0.36 -7.55
C ALA A 136 19.34 -1.38 -6.48
N ASP A 137 18.40 -1.90 -5.68
CA ASP A 137 18.69 -2.85 -4.60
C ASP A 137 18.99 -4.28 -5.08
N HIS A 138 18.38 -4.71 -6.21
CA HIS A 138 18.37 -6.13 -6.64
C HIS A 138 18.93 -6.35 -8.05
N GLY A 139 19.29 -5.27 -8.77
CA GLY A 139 19.71 -5.32 -10.17
C GLY A 139 18.52 -5.44 -11.12
N ASP A 140 18.80 -5.36 -12.41
CA ASP A 140 17.83 -5.34 -13.52
C ASP A 140 17.68 -6.68 -14.26
N LYS A 141 18.35 -7.72 -13.79
CA LYS A 141 18.35 -9.04 -14.45
C LYS A 141 16.94 -9.65 -14.49
N PRO A 142 16.39 -10.01 -15.68
CA PRO A 142 15.10 -10.67 -15.81
C PRO A 142 15.08 -12.08 -15.18
N LEU A 143 13.88 -12.56 -14.82
CA LEU A 143 13.70 -13.91 -14.28
C LEU A 143 14.18 -15.00 -15.26
N ALA A 144 13.87 -14.83 -16.55
CA ALA A 144 14.27 -15.76 -17.60
C ALA A 144 15.81 -15.92 -17.73
N ASP A 145 16.56 -14.90 -17.35
CA ASP A 145 18.01 -14.87 -17.42
C ASP A 145 18.69 -15.27 -16.09
N GLY A 146 17.92 -15.84 -15.17
CA GLY A 146 18.39 -16.22 -13.83
C GLY A 146 18.35 -15.08 -12.80
N GLY A 147 17.54 -14.04 -13.04
CA GLY A 147 17.18 -13.07 -12.03
C GLY A 147 16.27 -13.70 -10.96
N THR A 148 16.03 -12.95 -9.87
CA THR A 148 15.18 -13.40 -8.76
C THR A 148 14.05 -12.39 -8.53
N LYS A 149 13.03 -12.77 -7.75
CA LYS A 149 12.02 -11.84 -7.26
C LYS A 149 12.69 -10.69 -6.51
N LYS A 150 12.39 -9.45 -6.93
CA LYS A 150 12.96 -8.23 -6.35
C LYS A 150 12.13 -7.71 -5.19
N GLY A 151 10.80 -7.74 -5.34
CA GLY A 151 9.87 -7.28 -4.32
C GLY A 151 8.44 -7.21 -4.84
N THR A 152 7.55 -6.69 -3.98
CA THR A 152 6.12 -6.57 -4.27
C THR A 152 5.66 -5.12 -4.09
N LEU A 153 4.96 -4.61 -5.09
CA LEU A 153 4.24 -3.33 -5.06
C LEU A 153 2.74 -3.60 -4.98
N ILE A 154 2.08 -3.12 -3.93
CA ILE A 154 0.64 -3.27 -3.74
C ILE A 154 -0.01 -1.90 -3.88
N ILE A 155 -1.00 -1.78 -4.78
CA ILE A 155 -1.83 -0.59 -4.94
C ILE A 155 -3.22 -0.93 -4.41
N THR A 156 -3.59 -0.30 -3.30
CA THR A 156 -4.88 -0.53 -2.66
C THR A 156 -5.98 0.26 -3.33
N GLY A 157 -6.99 -0.45 -3.81
CA GLY A 157 -8.24 0.07 -4.33
C GLY A 157 -9.44 -0.29 -3.45
N THR A 158 -10.61 -0.07 -4.01
CA THR A 158 -11.90 -0.40 -3.42
C THR A 158 -12.84 -0.88 -4.52
N LEU A 159 -14.08 -1.28 -4.17
CA LEU A 159 -15.09 -1.67 -5.15
C LEU A 159 -15.35 -0.60 -6.23
N GLY A 160 -15.12 0.68 -5.92
CA GLY A 160 -15.21 1.77 -6.89
C GLY A 160 -14.29 1.64 -8.11
N ALA A 161 -13.28 0.76 -8.06
CA ALA A 161 -12.44 0.41 -9.21
C ALA A 161 -13.13 -0.51 -10.24
N MET A 162 -14.19 -1.20 -9.83
CA MET A 162 -14.94 -2.15 -10.69
C MET A 162 -16.32 -1.63 -11.06
N ARG A 163 -17.00 -0.97 -10.13
CA ARG A 163 -18.33 -0.39 -10.34
C ARG A 163 -18.49 0.87 -9.51
N THR A 164 -19.16 1.86 -10.07
CA THR A 164 -19.37 3.16 -9.42
C THR A 164 -20.88 3.37 -9.22
N ASN A 165 -21.25 3.91 -8.08
CA ASN A 165 -22.62 4.29 -7.77
C ASN A 165 -22.88 5.76 -8.13
N ALA A 166 -24.16 6.17 -8.16
CA ALA A 166 -24.53 7.59 -8.26
C ALA A 166 -23.81 8.41 -7.17
N THR A 167 -23.45 9.62 -7.47
CA THR A 167 -22.73 10.55 -6.60
C THR A 167 -21.26 10.23 -6.30
N PHE A 168 -20.69 9.21 -6.91
CA PHE A 168 -19.28 8.80 -6.73
C PHE A 168 -18.44 9.02 -8.01
N GLY A 169 -18.64 10.10 -8.76
CA GLY A 169 -17.97 10.36 -10.04
C GLY A 169 -16.44 10.34 -9.93
N SER A 170 -15.86 11.31 -9.23
CA SER A 170 -14.40 11.39 -9.04
C SER A 170 -13.81 10.19 -8.29
N TYR A 171 -14.56 9.68 -7.30
CA TYR A 171 -14.17 8.49 -6.56
C TYR A 171 -14.01 7.27 -7.48
N GLY A 172 -15.01 6.97 -8.31
CA GLY A 172 -14.96 5.84 -9.23
C GLY A 172 -13.89 6.01 -10.30
N ALA A 173 -13.81 7.20 -10.92
CA ALA A 173 -12.84 7.50 -11.95
C ALA A 173 -11.39 7.32 -11.44
N SER A 174 -11.09 7.84 -10.24
CA SER A 174 -9.75 7.70 -9.65
C SER A 174 -9.40 6.26 -9.28
N ARG A 175 -10.36 5.47 -8.78
CA ARG A 175 -10.14 4.06 -8.45
C ARG A 175 -9.93 3.20 -9.68
N SER A 176 -10.74 3.40 -10.72
CA SER A 176 -10.58 2.70 -12.01
C SER A 176 -9.25 3.05 -12.68
N GLY A 177 -8.83 4.31 -12.61
CA GLY A 177 -7.52 4.75 -13.10
C GLY A 177 -6.35 4.07 -12.38
N ALA A 178 -6.38 4.01 -11.05
CA ALA A 178 -5.35 3.32 -10.26
C ALA A 178 -5.30 1.80 -10.53
N ARG A 179 -6.48 1.15 -10.72
CA ARG A 179 -6.57 -0.25 -11.13
C ARG A 179 -5.92 -0.48 -12.49
N SER A 180 -6.24 0.37 -13.48
CA SER A 180 -5.67 0.27 -14.82
C SER A 180 -4.15 0.46 -14.80
N LEU A 181 -3.65 1.41 -14.01
CA LEU A 181 -2.21 1.62 -13.80
C LEU A 181 -1.55 0.37 -13.21
N ALA A 182 -2.13 -0.23 -12.16
CA ALA A 182 -1.59 -1.44 -11.56
C ALA A 182 -1.51 -2.61 -12.55
N GLN A 183 -2.53 -2.78 -13.42
CA GLN A 183 -2.53 -3.80 -14.46
C GLN A 183 -1.42 -3.58 -15.51
N ALA A 184 -1.18 -2.34 -15.91
CA ALA A 184 -0.10 -2.00 -16.84
C ALA A 184 1.27 -2.32 -16.22
N LEU A 185 1.50 -1.87 -14.98
CA LEU A 185 2.75 -2.13 -14.26
C LEU A 185 2.99 -3.63 -14.01
N ALA A 186 1.93 -4.40 -13.69
CA ALA A 186 2.04 -5.85 -13.53
C ALA A 186 2.54 -6.52 -14.81
N LYS A 187 2.01 -6.14 -15.97
CA LYS A 187 2.42 -6.70 -17.27
C LYS A 187 3.84 -6.29 -17.65
N GLU A 188 4.23 -5.04 -17.36
CA GLU A 188 5.52 -4.50 -17.75
C GLU A 188 6.68 -5.05 -16.90
N TYR A 189 6.46 -5.21 -15.58
CA TYR A 189 7.54 -5.49 -14.63
C TYR A 189 7.57 -6.93 -14.09
N SER A 190 6.57 -7.78 -14.39
CA SER A 190 6.56 -9.17 -13.92
C SER A 190 7.80 -9.96 -14.38
N GLN A 191 8.19 -9.85 -15.64
CA GLN A 191 9.36 -10.55 -16.17
C GLN A 191 10.67 -10.10 -15.51
N LEU A 192 10.71 -8.86 -15.01
CA LEU A 192 11.84 -8.34 -14.26
C LEU A 192 11.89 -8.84 -12.81
N GLY A 193 10.86 -9.56 -12.35
CA GLY A 193 10.77 -10.08 -10.99
C GLY A 193 10.14 -9.10 -9.99
N ILE A 194 9.40 -8.10 -10.46
CA ILE A 194 8.63 -7.18 -9.61
C ILE A 194 7.16 -7.61 -9.64
N HIS A 195 6.65 -8.05 -8.49
CA HIS A 195 5.27 -8.44 -8.32
C HIS A 195 4.40 -7.21 -8.07
N VAL A 196 3.45 -6.90 -8.96
CA VAL A 196 2.51 -5.77 -8.79
C VAL A 196 1.11 -6.30 -8.57
N VAL A 197 0.46 -5.84 -7.49
CA VAL A 197 -0.88 -6.29 -7.08
C VAL A 197 -1.82 -5.10 -6.92
N HIS A 198 -3.01 -5.19 -7.48
CA HIS A 198 -4.13 -4.34 -7.12
C HIS A 198 -5.04 -5.06 -6.13
N THR A 199 -5.23 -4.48 -4.94
CA THR A 199 -6.16 -5.03 -3.94
C THR A 199 -7.45 -4.23 -3.90
N ILE A 200 -8.59 -4.90 -3.78
CA ILE A 200 -9.91 -4.30 -3.59
C ILE A 200 -10.35 -4.60 -2.16
N ILE A 201 -10.43 -3.55 -1.33
CA ILE A 201 -10.98 -3.64 0.02
C ILE A 201 -12.41 -3.11 -0.03
N ASN A 202 -13.38 -4.00 0.12
CA ASN A 202 -14.80 -3.64 0.14
C ASN A 202 -15.43 -4.01 1.47
N GLY A 203 -15.57 -3.02 2.34
CA GLY A 203 -16.12 -3.16 3.68
C GLY A 203 -15.42 -2.25 4.69
N GLY A 204 -16.01 -2.08 5.85
CA GLY A 204 -15.40 -1.35 6.97
C GLY A 204 -14.24 -2.16 7.55
N VAL A 205 -13.10 -1.50 7.79
CA VAL A 205 -11.95 -2.10 8.48
C VAL A 205 -11.88 -1.56 9.91
N ARG A 206 -11.64 -2.43 10.89
CA ARG A 206 -11.43 -2.06 12.30
C ARG A 206 -10.20 -2.76 12.86
N ASP A 207 -9.47 -2.06 13.72
CA ASP A 207 -8.27 -2.59 14.40
C ASP A 207 -8.62 -3.30 15.73
N GLU A 208 -9.73 -2.91 16.34
CA GLU A 208 -10.19 -3.50 17.60
C GLU A 208 -10.80 -4.89 17.37
N ASP A 209 -10.40 -5.87 18.18
CA ASP A 209 -11.05 -7.16 18.19
C ASP A 209 -12.46 -7.05 18.77
N GLY A 210 -13.43 -7.70 18.11
CA GLY A 210 -14.81 -7.62 18.51
C GLY A 210 -15.74 -8.57 17.78
N GLU A 211 -16.99 -8.60 18.22
CA GLU A 211 -18.03 -9.46 17.63
C GLU A 211 -18.27 -9.17 16.14
N ALA A 212 -18.10 -7.92 15.70
CA ALA A 212 -18.29 -7.54 14.31
C ALA A 212 -17.26 -8.17 13.35
N GLN A 213 -16.03 -8.41 13.82
CA GLN A 213 -15.01 -9.14 13.06
C GLN A 213 -15.28 -10.64 13.08
N LYS A 214 -15.58 -11.21 14.26
CA LYS A 214 -15.87 -12.64 14.42
C LYS A 214 -17.07 -13.08 13.58
N THR A 215 -18.08 -12.24 13.48
CA THR A 215 -19.29 -12.51 12.69
C THR A 215 -19.14 -12.13 11.21
N GLY A 216 -18.03 -11.53 10.79
CA GLY A 216 -17.80 -11.13 9.40
C GLY A 216 -18.60 -9.91 8.95
N LYS A 217 -18.96 -8.99 9.85
CA LYS A 217 -19.57 -7.69 9.50
C LYS A 217 -18.55 -6.66 9.05
N VAL A 218 -17.32 -6.76 9.54
CA VAL A 218 -16.21 -5.86 9.21
C VAL A 218 -14.94 -6.67 9.00
N ILE A 219 -13.98 -6.09 8.29
CA ILE A 219 -12.65 -6.66 8.09
C ILE A 219 -11.79 -6.36 9.31
N SER A 220 -11.06 -7.35 9.82
CA SER A 220 -10.01 -7.15 10.82
C SER A 220 -8.77 -6.52 10.16
N ALA A 221 -8.23 -5.46 10.78
CA ALA A 221 -6.99 -4.84 10.31
C ALA A 221 -5.79 -5.80 10.36
N GLU A 222 -5.75 -6.68 11.37
CA GLU A 222 -4.72 -7.71 11.50
C GLU A 222 -4.82 -8.77 10.39
N VAL A 223 -6.04 -9.28 10.13
CA VAL A 223 -6.26 -10.26 9.05
C VAL A 223 -5.93 -9.65 7.70
N LEU A 224 -6.29 -8.39 7.49
CA LEU A 224 -5.90 -7.65 6.28
C LEU A 224 -4.38 -7.56 6.15
N GLY A 225 -3.66 -7.26 7.25
CA GLY A 225 -2.21 -7.24 7.26
C GLY A 225 -1.58 -8.59 6.92
N LYS A 226 -2.15 -9.69 7.40
CA LYS A 226 -1.71 -11.06 7.06
C LYS A 226 -1.90 -11.37 5.58
N GLU A 227 -2.99 -10.92 4.97
CA GLU A 227 -3.21 -11.09 3.54
C GLU A 227 -2.22 -10.28 2.70
N TYR A 228 -1.92 -9.03 3.11
CA TYR A 228 -0.88 -8.24 2.45
C TYR A 228 0.50 -8.89 2.56
N LEU A 229 0.83 -9.47 3.71
CA LEU A 229 2.05 -10.26 3.87
C LEU A 229 2.07 -11.48 2.95
N HIS A 230 0.97 -12.25 2.89
CA HIS A 230 0.84 -13.39 1.99
C HIS A 230 1.12 -12.99 0.53
N LEU A 231 0.55 -11.89 0.04
CA LEU A 231 0.83 -11.37 -1.30
C LEU A 231 2.33 -11.06 -1.50
N THR A 232 3.01 -10.57 -0.46
CA THR A 232 4.45 -10.29 -0.56
C THR A 232 5.32 -11.54 -0.57
N GLU A 233 4.83 -12.67 -0.08
CA GLU A 233 5.56 -13.92 0.03
C GLU A 233 5.33 -14.87 -1.15
N GLN A 234 4.41 -14.56 -2.07
CA GLN A 234 4.13 -15.38 -3.25
C GLN A 234 5.36 -15.55 -4.14
N GLU A 235 5.54 -16.76 -4.63
CA GLU A 235 6.63 -17.13 -5.54
C GLU A 235 6.32 -16.75 -7.00
N PRO A 236 7.33 -16.52 -7.86
CA PRO A 236 7.12 -16.12 -9.25
C PRO A 236 6.30 -17.09 -10.11
N CYS A 237 6.18 -18.34 -9.71
CA CYS A 237 5.38 -19.33 -10.42
C CYS A 237 3.86 -19.15 -10.23
N LEU A 238 3.44 -18.35 -9.23
CA LEU A 238 2.04 -18.06 -8.97
C LEU A 238 1.89 -16.68 -8.29
N TRP A 239 1.61 -15.65 -9.08
CA TRP A 239 1.36 -14.30 -8.59
C TRP A 239 -0.09 -13.89 -8.74
N THR A 240 -0.65 -13.35 -7.66
CA THR A 240 -1.95 -12.67 -7.67
C THR A 240 -1.77 -11.24 -8.18
N HIS A 241 -2.41 -10.88 -9.29
CA HIS A 241 -2.38 -9.50 -9.81
C HIS A 241 -3.56 -8.65 -9.35
N GLU A 242 -4.69 -9.27 -9.01
CA GLU A 242 -5.85 -8.57 -8.43
C GLU A 242 -6.53 -9.45 -7.38
N LEU A 243 -6.89 -8.86 -6.23
CA LEU A 243 -7.56 -9.57 -5.14
C LEU A 243 -8.70 -8.73 -4.56
N ASP A 244 -9.92 -9.26 -4.59
CA ASP A 244 -11.13 -8.66 -4.00
C ASP A 244 -11.37 -9.26 -2.60
N MET A 245 -11.30 -8.42 -1.57
CA MET A 245 -11.41 -8.79 -0.16
C MET A 245 -12.62 -8.16 0.48
N ARG A 246 -13.47 -8.97 1.09
CA ARG A 246 -14.73 -8.54 1.69
C ARG A 246 -15.00 -9.27 3.00
N PRO A 247 -15.69 -8.64 3.95
CA PRO A 247 -16.22 -9.37 5.10
C PRO A 247 -17.38 -10.27 4.63
N ALA A 248 -17.58 -11.39 5.31
CA ALA A 248 -18.55 -12.41 4.89
C ALA A 248 -20.00 -11.91 4.80
N GLN A 249 -20.37 -10.87 5.57
CA GLN A 249 -21.71 -10.27 5.56
C GLN A 249 -21.82 -9.01 4.68
N GLU A 250 -20.83 -8.72 3.83
CA GLU A 250 -20.95 -7.63 2.86
C GLU A 250 -22.07 -7.90 1.88
N LYS A 251 -22.93 -6.90 1.65
CA LYS A 251 -24.02 -6.99 0.68
C LYS A 251 -23.50 -6.63 -0.72
N PHE A 252 -23.72 -7.51 -1.66
CA PHE A 252 -23.34 -7.33 -3.06
C PHE A 252 -24.33 -6.46 -3.83
#